data_10012b1f7933c70db0f4d959e874d412
#
_entry.id   10012b1f7933c70db0f4d959e874d412
#
_cell.length_a   1.000
_cell.length_b   1.000
_cell.length_c   1.000
_cell.angle_alpha   90.00
_cell.angle_beta   90.00
_cell.angle_gamma   90.00
#
_symmetry.space_group_name_H-M   'P 1'
#
loop_
_entity.id
_entity.type
_entity.pdbx_description
1 polymer ?
#
loop_
_entity_poly.entity_id
_entity_poly.type
_entity_poly.pdbx_seq_one_letter_code
_entity_poly.pdbx_strand_id
1 'polypeptide(L)'
;AKIAPGINPELKKTYRAALLTNDCWQATPGRVIDLIRHLGTMAGGMVEEDSTVTAVSRNGRDYTVTVQNHRGEYVEYETPLFINAMGAQGEQFARSLGIYTGTYGVRHQAFITRRLPMMGPGNTPLPMLIDRRNYKGFIAVYGQQLGETGQIIGCASPAADPAEAGRNLKINSNEFMEIVSEVFTSWLPELSTAGFQSLWSGYYTEPRMYIDPDHGLFLGLRGQGFMLGQYLAKLY
;
A
#
# COMPACT_ATOMS: atom_id res chain seq x y z
N ALA A 1 30.93 8.83 -1.70
CA ALA A 1 29.79 8.62 -0.81
C ALA A 1 30.08 7.44 0.11
N LYS A 2 29.80 7.57 1.42
CA LYS A 2 29.88 6.43 2.34
C LYS A 2 28.65 5.53 2.06
N ILE A 3 28.90 4.25 1.81
CA ILE A 3 27.82 3.26 1.73
C ILE A 3 27.49 2.86 3.17
N ALA A 4 26.20 2.68 3.47
CA ALA A 4 25.77 2.18 4.77
C ALA A 4 26.37 0.79 5.03
N PRO A 5 26.76 0.47 6.27
CA PRO A 5 27.28 -0.86 6.59
C PRO A 5 26.30 -1.96 6.12
N GLY A 6 26.85 -3.04 5.58
CA GLY A 6 26.06 -4.18 5.06
C GLY A 6 25.62 -4.05 3.61
N ILE A 7 25.64 -2.86 3.00
CA ILE A 7 25.34 -2.73 1.57
C ILE A 7 26.58 -3.14 0.74
N ASN A 8 26.32 -3.90 -0.32
CA ASN A 8 27.34 -4.38 -1.23
C ASN A 8 28.15 -3.21 -1.84
N PRO A 9 29.48 -3.12 -1.59
CA PRO A 9 30.30 -2.05 -2.11
C PRO A 9 30.40 -2.02 -3.64
N GLU A 10 30.18 -3.15 -4.31
CA GLU A 10 30.21 -3.26 -5.78
C GLU A 10 29.11 -2.46 -6.47
N LEU A 11 28.05 -2.09 -5.74
CA LEU A 11 26.99 -1.22 -6.26
C LEU A 11 27.49 0.13 -6.76
N LYS A 12 28.66 0.58 -6.29
CA LYS A 12 29.33 1.78 -6.83
C LYS A 12 29.62 1.70 -8.33
N LYS A 13 29.79 0.50 -8.86
CA LYS A 13 30.00 0.28 -10.28
C LYS A 13 28.72 0.40 -11.08
N THR A 14 27.58 0.17 -10.44
CA THR A 14 26.25 0.13 -11.07
C THR A 14 25.52 1.47 -10.98
N TYR A 15 25.67 2.17 -9.85
CA TYR A 15 24.96 3.43 -9.58
C TYR A 15 25.91 4.62 -9.63
N ARG A 16 25.52 5.65 -10.39
CA ARG A 16 26.27 6.91 -10.47
C ARG A 16 26.07 7.80 -9.24
N ALA A 17 24.88 7.76 -8.66
CA ALA A 17 24.49 8.57 -7.51
C ALA A 17 23.37 7.90 -6.73
N ALA A 18 23.22 8.30 -5.46
CA ALA A 18 22.08 7.99 -4.62
C ALA A 18 21.67 9.26 -3.89
N LEU A 19 20.35 9.43 -3.70
CA LEU A 19 19.78 10.48 -2.87
C LEU A 19 19.47 9.87 -1.49
N LEU A 20 20.01 10.48 -0.44
CA LEU A 20 19.70 10.14 0.95
C LEU A 20 18.80 11.24 1.53
N THR A 21 17.66 10.86 2.09
CA THR A 21 16.78 11.73 2.87
C THR A 21 16.77 11.25 4.32
N ASN A 22 16.97 12.17 5.26
CA ASN A 22 17.05 11.85 6.70
C ASN A 22 15.74 12.13 7.45
N ASP A 23 14.84 12.91 6.86
CA ASP A 23 13.57 13.33 7.48
C ASP A 23 12.43 12.38 7.11
N CYS A 24 12.68 11.09 7.20
CA CYS A 24 11.70 10.05 6.91
C CYS A 24 11.35 9.27 8.16
N TRP A 25 10.07 8.97 8.31
CA TRP A 25 9.55 8.19 9.42
C TRP A 25 8.98 6.87 8.92
N GLN A 26 9.02 5.88 9.79
CA GLN A 26 8.49 4.56 9.53
C GLN A 26 7.49 4.22 10.63
N ALA A 27 6.37 3.62 10.24
CA ALA A 27 5.39 3.11 11.17
C ALA A 27 4.84 1.77 10.68
N THR A 28 4.34 0.95 11.61
CA THR A 28 3.66 -0.31 11.28
C THR A 28 2.21 0.00 10.91
N PRO A 29 1.77 -0.22 9.65
CA PRO A 29 0.45 0.19 9.19
C PRO A 29 -0.70 -0.35 10.06
N GLY A 30 -0.67 -1.62 10.44
CA GLY A 30 -1.70 -2.23 11.28
C GLY A 30 -1.85 -1.49 12.63
N ARG A 31 -0.75 -1.21 13.32
CA ARG A 31 -0.79 -0.48 14.61
C ARG A 31 -1.35 0.93 14.47
N VAL A 32 -1.06 1.61 13.35
CA VAL A 32 -1.61 2.96 13.10
C VAL A 32 -3.11 2.89 12.83
N ILE A 33 -3.56 1.92 12.04
CA ILE A 33 -4.98 1.70 11.78
C ILE A 33 -5.73 1.36 13.08
N ASP A 34 -5.18 0.48 13.92
CA ASP A 34 -5.77 0.14 15.21
C ASP A 34 -5.88 1.36 16.13
N LEU A 35 -4.86 2.22 16.14
CA LEU A 35 -4.89 3.46 16.91
C LEU A 35 -5.97 4.42 16.39
N ILE A 36 -6.05 4.63 15.07
CA ILE A 36 -7.06 5.50 14.46
C ILE A 36 -8.47 4.97 14.77
N ARG A 37 -8.67 3.66 14.64
CA ARG A 37 -9.93 2.99 15.00
C ARG A 37 -10.31 3.24 16.46
N HIS A 38 -9.35 3.02 17.37
CA HIS A 38 -9.57 3.24 18.80
C HIS A 38 -9.95 4.70 19.11
N LEU A 39 -9.21 5.66 18.56
CA LEU A 39 -9.49 7.08 18.75
C LEU A 39 -10.85 7.48 18.14
N GLY A 40 -11.19 6.94 16.97
CA GLY A 40 -12.49 7.17 16.34
C GLY A 40 -13.64 6.64 17.19
N THR A 41 -13.49 5.45 17.76
CA THR A 41 -14.49 4.86 18.65
C THR A 41 -14.65 5.68 19.95
N MET A 42 -13.53 6.15 20.53
CA MET A 42 -13.57 7.05 21.68
C MET A 42 -14.29 8.39 21.38
N ALA A 43 -14.22 8.84 20.15
CA ALA A 43 -14.92 10.03 19.66
C ALA A 43 -16.40 9.78 19.33
N GLY A 44 -16.93 8.57 19.56
CA GLY A 44 -18.32 8.18 19.30
C GLY A 44 -18.57 7.57 17.93
N GLY A 45 -17.51 7.35 17.14
CA GLY A 45 -17.63 6.64 15.86
C GLY A 45 -17.85 5.14 16.04
N MET A 46 -18.51 4.51 15.08
CA MET A 46 -18.69 3.06 15.02
C MET A 46 -17.92 2.49 13.82
N VAL A 47 -17.41 1.28 14.00
CA VAL A 47 -16.74 0.51 12.94
C VAL A 47 -17.49 -0.80 12.78
N GLU A 48 -18.03 -1.05 11.60
CA GLU A 48 -18.60 -2.32 11.22
C GLU A 48 -17.60 -3.13 10.42
N GLU A 49 -17.06 -4.16 11.05
CA GLU A 49 -16.13 -5.11 10.40
C GLU A 49 -16.96 -6.18 9.64
N ASP A 50 -16.30 -6.85 8.68
CA ASP A 50 -16.90 -7.90 7.84
C ASP A 50 -18.19 -7.45 7.12
N SER A 51 -18.27 -6.16 6.82
CA SER A 51 -19.39 -5.53 6.14
C SER A 51 -18.95 -4.96 4.80
N THR A 52 -19.79 -5.13 3.78
CA THR A 52 -19.48 -4.72 2.40
C THR A 52 -20.53 -3.75 1.90
N VAL A 53 -20.13 -2.55 1.50
CA VAL A 53 -21.00 -1.64 0.75
C VAL A 53 -21.28 -2.27 -0.62
N THR A 54 -22.55 -2.47 -0.95
CA THR A 54 -22.98 -3.10 -2.21
C THR A 54 -23.61 -2.11 -3.17
N ALA A 55 -24.22 -1.03 -2.66
CA ALA A 55 -24.79 0.03 -3.48
C ALA A 55 -24.73 1.38 -2.76
N VAL A 56 -24.67 2.43 -3.55
CA VAL A 56 -24.83 3.82 -3.10
C VAL A 56 -25.70 4.54 -4.12
N SER A 57 -26.69 5.24 -3.66
CA SER A 57 -27.50 6.14 -4.48
C SER A 57 -27.67 7.49 -3.79
N ARG A 58 -28.01 8.51 -4.55
CA ARG A 58 -28.31 9.83 -4.03
C ARG A 58 -29.75 10.18 -4.27
N ASN A 59 -30.44 10.59 -3.23
CA ASN A 59 -31.83 11.02 -3.28
C ASN A 59 -31.94 12.46 -2.73
N GLY A 60 -31.95 13.41 -3.64
CA GLY A 60 -31.91 14.83 -3.27
C GLY A 60 -30.59 15.22 -2.60
N ARG A 61 -30.62 15.52 -1.31
CA ARG A 61 -29.41 15.87 -0.51
C ARG A 61 -28.81 14.69 0.23
N ASP A 62 -29.58 13.62 0.40
CA ASP A 62 -29.18 12.48 1.19
C ASP A 62 -28.68 11.32 0.32
N TYR A 63 -27.90 10.47 0.91
CA TYR A 63 -27.40 9.23 0.32
C TYR A 63 -28.08 8.04 0.98
N THR A 64 -28.43 7.05 0.16
CA THR A 64 -28.80 5.71 0.64
C THR A 64 -27.63 4.77 0.36
N VAL A 65 -27.10 4.17 1.42
CA VAL A 65 -25.96 3.25 1.36
C VAL A 65 -26.44 1.86 1.75
N THR A 66 -26.38 0.91 0.82
CA THR A 66 -26.74 -0.49 1.07
C THR A 66 -25.49 -1.26 1.46
N VAL A 67 -25.55 -1.91 2.60
CA VAL A 67 -24.44 -2.69 3.17
C VAL A 67 -24.88 -4.14 3.37
N GLN A 68 -24.07 -5.09 2.94
CA GLN A 68 -24.21 -6.48 3.34
C GLN A 68 -23.34 -6.72 4.58
N ASN A 69 -23.97 -7.06 5.70
CA ASN A 69 -23.29 -7.28 6.97
C ASN A 69 -22.66 -8.68 7.04
N HIS A 70 -21.96 -8.98 8.15
CA HIS A 70 -21.29 -10.26 8.41
C HIS A 70 -22.23 -11.48 8.41
N ARG A 71 -23.55 -11.27 8.55
CA ARG A 71 -24.58 -12.34 8.48
C ARG A 71 -25.14 -12.55 7.08
N GLY A 72 -24.70 -11.75 6.10
CA GLY A 72 -25.20 -11.75 4.75
C GLY A 72 -26.51 -10.99 4.57
N GLU A 73 -26.99 -10.28 5.60
CA GLU A 73 -28.20 -9.47 5.56
C GLU A 73 -27.89 -8.11 4.93
N TYR A 74 -28.86 -7.57 4.18
CA TYR A 74 -28.75 -6.23 3.60
C TYR A 74 -29.40 -5.21 4.51
N VAL A 75 -28.63 -4.17 4.84
CA VAL A 75 -29.07 -3.04 5.66
C VAL A 75 -28.90 -1.77 4.86
N GLU A 76 -29.87 -0.88 4.90
CA GLU A 76 -29.80 0.43 4.27
C GLU A 76 -29.59 1.52 5.32
N TYR A 77 -28.63 2.41 5.04
CA TYR A 77 -28.35 3.59 5.84
C TYR A 77 -28.70 4.83 5.03
N GLU A 78 -29.48 5.72 5.61
CA GLU A 78 -29.70 7.06 5.07
C GLU A 78 -28.77 8.05 5.78
N THR A 79 -28.06 8.87 5.02
CA THR A 79 -27.09 9.82 5.56
C THR A 79 -26.97 11.06 4.67
N PRO A 80 -26.87 12.28 5.24
CA PRO A 80 -26.61 13.47 4.46
C PRO A 80 -25.15 13.53 3.94
N LEU A 81 -24.31 12.62 4.41
CA LEU A 81 -22.86 12.64 4.13
C LEU A 81 -22.37 11.24 3.81
N PHE A 82 -21.68 11.10 2.68
CA PHE A 82 -21.05 9.84 2.28
C PHE A 82 -19.59 10.09 1.88
N ILE A 83 -18.68 9.30 2.44
CA ILE A 83 -17.27 9.34 2.08
C ILE A 83 -16.88 8.04 1.40
N ASN A 84 -16.43 8.14 0.16
CA ASN A 84 -15.89 7.03 -0.60
C ASN A 84 -14.35 7.03 -0.51
N ALA A 85 -13.83 6.20 0.38
CA ALA A 85 -12.41 5.91 0.52
C ALA A 85 -12.12 4.43 0.20
N MET A 86 -12.91 3.81 -0.69
CA MET A 86 -12.92 2.37 -0.97
C MET A 86 -11.79 1.90 -1.90
N GLY A 87 -10.77 2.72 -2.10
CA GLY A 87 -9.58 2.33 -2.87
C GLY A 87 -9.93 1.87 -4.27
N ALA A 88 -9.47 0.68 -4.64
CA ALA A 88 -9.66 0.12 -5.99
C ALA A 88 -11.12 -0.15 -6.38
N GLN A 89 -12.00 -0.25 -5.41
CA GLN A 89 -13.44 -0.46 -5.65
C GLN A 89 -14.23 0.85 -5.70
N GLY A 90 -13.60 1.97 -5.37
CA GLY A 90 -14.29 3.26 -5.22
C GLY A 90 -14.90 3.80 -6.51
N GLU A 91 -14.32 3.48 -7.67
CA GLU A 91 -14.81 3.95 -8.99
C GLU A 91 -16.26 3.50 -9.26
N GLN A 92 -16.61 2.26 -8.92
CA GLN A 92 -17.97 1.76 -9.16
C GLN A 92 -19.02 2.56 -8.40
N PHE A 93 -18.71 2.98 -7.17
CA PHE A 93 -19.61 3.78 -6.34
C PHE A 93 -19.62 5.26 -6.74
N ALA A 94 -18.51 5.80 -7.22
CA ALA A 94 -18.50 7.13 -7.82
C ALA A 94 -19.37 7.17 -9.08
N ARG A 95 -19.30 6.15 -9.93
CA ARG A 95 -20.15 6.03 -11.13
C ARG A 95 -21.64 5.93 -10.81
N SER A 96 -22.05 5.23 -9.75
CA SER A 96 -23.44 5.18 -9.34
C SER A 96 -24.00 6.54 -8.92
N LEU A 97 -23.11 7.45 -8.53
CA LEU A 97 -23.44 8.86 -8.24
C LEU A 97 -23.28 9.79 -9.46
N GLY A 98 -23.02 9.23 -10.65
CA GLY A 98 -22.82 10.00 -11.89
C GLY A 98 -21.42 10.60 -12.04
N ILE A 99 -20.45 10.20 -11.22
CA ILE A 99 -19.09 10.74 -11.23
C ILE A 99 -18.13 9.71 -11.81
N TYR A 100 -17.43 10.09 -12.88
CA TYR A 100 -16.41 9.25 -13.49
C TYR A 100 -15.02 9.72 -13.07
N THR A 101 -14.32 8.94 -12.24
CA THR A 101 -12.98 9.28 -11.76
C THR A 101 -11.88 8.71 -12.65
N GLY A 102 -12.17 7.65 -13.39
CA GLY A 102 -11.21 6.92 -14.22
C GLY A 102 -10.18 6.13 -13.42
N THR A 103 -10.42 5.94 -12.12
CA THR A 103 -9.50 5.17 -11.27
C THR A 103 -9.74 3.66 -11.38
N TYR A 104 -8.68 2.88 -11.22
CA TYR A 104 -8.73 1.42 -11.24
C TYR A 104 -7.65 0.83 -10.33
N GLY A 105 -7.85 -0.41 -9.92
CA GLY A 105 -6.90 -1.12 -9.08
C GLY A 105 -5.79 -1.79 -9.90
N VAL A 106 -4.54 -1.55 -9.53
CA VAL A 106 -3.37 -2.26 -10.07
C VAL A 106 -2.73 -3.09 -8.96
N ARG A 107 -2.53 -4.38 -9.22
CA ARG A 107 -1.94 -5.30 -8.26
C ARG A 107 -0.46 -4.99 -8.03
N HIS A 108 -0.09 -4.74 -6.79
CA HIS A 108 1.28 -4.66 -6.31
C HIS A 108 1.59 -5.87 -5.45
N GLN A 109 2.82 -6.38 -5.56
CA GLN A 109 3.26 -7.57 -4.85
C GLN A 109 4.34 -7.22 -3.84
N ALA A 110 4.27 -7.85 -2.68
CA ALA A 110 5.17 -7.61 -1.58
C ALA A 110 5.66 -8.92 -0.94
N PHE A 111 6.76 -8.83 -0.21
CA PHE A 111 7.35 -9.95 0.50
C PHE A 111 7.91 -9.52 1.85
N ILE A 112 8.10 -10.50 2.73
CA ILE A 112 8.93 -10.40 3.91
C ILE A 112 9.86 -11.61 3.97
N THR A 113 11.13 -11.37 4.30
CA THR A 113 12.11 -12.46 4.46
C THR A 113 11.91 -13.18 5.79
N ARG A 114 12.54 -14.33 5.95
CA ARG A 114 12.78 -14.91 7.27
C ARG A 114 13.65 -13.98 8.10
N ARG A 115 13.66 -14.21 9.42
CA ARG A 115 14.49 -13.43 10.34
C ARG A 115 15.98 -13.58 10.00
N LEU A 116 16.68 -12.45 10.08
CA LEU A 116 18.12 -12.35 9.83
C LEU A 116 18.79 -11.83 11.10
N PRO A 117 19.28 -12.73 11.98
CA PRO A 117 19.85 -12.32 13.27
C PRO A 117 20.97 -11.29 13.14
N MET A 118 21.80 -11.37 12.07
CA MET A 118 22.85 -10.43 11.79
C MET A 118 22.37 -9.02 11.44
N MET A 119 21.09 -8.86 11.19
CA MET A 119 20.42 -7.57 10.88
C MET A 119 19.41 -7.16 11.96
N GLY A 120 19.28 -7.93 13.02
CA GLY A 120 18.35 -7.68 14.11
C GLY A 120 18.84 -6.65 15.13
N PRO A 121 18.27 -6.68 16.34
CA PRO A 121 18.56 -5.73 17.40
C PRO A 121 20.06 -5.61 17.69
N GLY A 122 20.51 -4.39 17.94
CA GLY A 122 21.93 -4.08 18.20
C GLY A 122 22.76 -3.80 16.93
N ASN A 123 22.22 -4.01 15.74
CA ASN A 123 22.88 -3.66 14.48
C ASN A 123 22.36 -2.31 13.98
N THR A 124 23.21 -1.60 13.23
CA THR A 124 22.82 -0.33 12.60
C THR A 124 21.73 -0.60 11.57
N PRO A 125 20.55 0.03 11.68
CA PRO A 125 19.50 -0.12 10.69
C PRO A 125 19.97 0.37 9.31
N LEU A 126 19.65 -0.41 8.29
CA LEU A 126 19.80 0.03 6.92
C LEU A 126 18.71 1.05 6.58
N PRO A 127 19.00 2.08 5.78
CA PRO A 127 17.97 2.94 5.23
C PRO A 127 17.05 2.13 4.31
N MET A 128 15.82 2.61 4.10
CA MET A 128 14.99 2.09 3.03
C MET A 128 15.71 2.30 1.69
N LEU A 129 15.82 1.24 0.92
CA LEU A 129 16.42 1.26 -0.41
C LEU A 129 15.34 1.29 -1.47
N ILE A 130 15.47 2.17 -2.46
CA ILE A 130 14.55 2.30 -3.59
C ILE A 130 15.38 2.34 -4.87
N ASP A 131 15.17 1.37 -5.74
CA ASP A 131 15.73 1.34 -7.08
C ASP A 131 14.66 1.56 -8.12
N ARG A 132 14.80 2.59 -8.93
CA ARG A 132 13.81 2.98 -9.95
C ARG A 132 14.13 2.48 -11.35
N ARG A 133 15.09 1.60 -11.49
CA ARG A 133 15.33 0.95 -12.79
C ARG A 133 14.18 0.01 -13.13
N ASN A 134 13.99 -0.19 -14.44
CA ASN A 134 13.03 -1.17 -14.93
C ASN A 134 13.66 -2.57 -14.89
N TYR A 135 12.98 -3.49 -14.22
CA TYR A 135 13.34 -4.90 -14.13
C TYR A 135 12.21 -5.73 -14.74
N LYS A 136 12.32 -6.09 -16.01
CA LYS A 136 11.34 -6.96 -16.71
C LYS A 136 9.88 -6.51 -16.51
N GLY A 137 9.60 -5.21 -16.62
CA GLY A 137 8.27 -4.64 -16.43
C GLY A 137 7.92 -4.24 -15.00
N PHE A 138 8.82 -4.46 -14.02
CA PHE A 138 8.70 -3.87 -12.69
C PHE A 138 9.56 -2.61 -12.60
N ILE A 139 8.98 -1.56 -12.08
CA ILE A 139 9.65 -0.30 -11.77
C ILE A 139 9.64 -0.08 -10.26
N ALA A 140 10.65 0.58 -9.74
CA ALA A 140 10.75 0.87 -8.31
C ALA A 140 10.68 -0.41 -7.43
N VAL A 141 11.75 -1.21 -7.48
CA VAL A 141 12.00 -2.23 -6.46
C VAL A 141 12.47 -1.53 -5.20
N TYR A 142 11.83 -1.79 -4.07
CA TYR A 142 12.15 -1.12 -2.82
C TYR A 142 11.94 -2.02 -1.61
N GLY A 143 12.64 -1.70 -0.52
CA GLY A 143 12.49 -2.42 0.72
C GLY A 143 13.21 -1.78 1.88
N GLN A 144 12.85 -2.23 3.06
CA GLN A 144 13.37 -1.73 4.32
C GLN A 144 13.63 -2.85 5.31
N GLN A 145 14.56 -2.62 6.20
CA GLN A 145 14.85 -3.49 7.32
C GLN A 145 13.88 -3.21 8.47
N LEU A 146 13.35 -4.28 9.06
CA LEU A 146 12.63 -4.21 10.32
C LEU A 146 13.62 -4.39 11.47
N GLY A 147 13.94 -3.31 12.17
CA GLY A 147 15.01 -3.28 13.18
C GLY A 147 14.82 -4.28 14.33
N GLU A 148 13.58 -4.59 14.70
CA GLU A 148 13.27 -5.53 15.78
C GLU A 148 13.58 -7.00 15.42
N THR A 149 13.51 -7.36 14.15
CA THR A 149 13.61 -8.76 13.71
C THR A 149 14.73 -9.01 12.72
N GLY A 150 15.30 -7.96 12.15
CA GLY A 150 16.25 -8.02 11.06
C GLY A 150 15.66 -8.46 9.71
N GLN A 151 14.36 -8.68 9.64
CA GLN A 151 13.68 -9.05 8.40
C GLN A 151 13.72 -7.90 7.40
N ILE A 152 13.74 -8.22 6.12
CA ILE A 152 13.52 -7.24 5.05
C ILE A 152 12.08 -7.39 4.57
N ILE A 153 11.35 -6.29 4.57
CA ILE A 153 10.06 -6.17 3.89
C ILE A 153 10.27 -5.36 2.62
N GLY A 154 9.72 -5.82 1.51
CA GLY A 154 9.90 -5.16 0.23
C GLY A 154 8.78 -5.40 -0.76
N CYS A 155 8.85 -4.64 -1.84
CA CYS A 155 7.85 -4.62 -2.89
C CYS A 155 8.53 -4.33 -4.23
N ALA A 156 7.88 -4.74 -5.32
CA ALA A 156 8.19 -4.24 -6.66
C ALA A 156 6.89 -3.74 -7.29
N SER A 157 6.94 -2.51 -7.78
CA SER A 157 5.80 -1.91 -8.48
C SER A 157 5.80 -2.40 -9.93
N PRO A 158 4.72 -2.99 -10.45
CA PRO A 158 4.60 -3.23 -11.88
C PRO A 158 4.67 -1.89 -12.62
N ALA A 159 5.23 -1.86 -13.82
CA ALA A 159 4.97 -0.77 -14.73
C ALA A 159 3.45 -0.69 -14.87
N ALA A 160 2.89 0.54 -14.87
CA ALA A 160 1.44 0.74 -14.90
C ALA A 160 0.82 -0.14 -16.00
N ASP A 161 0.42 -1.33 -15.64
CA ASP A 161 -0.08 -2.33 -16.58
C ASP A 161 -1.57 -2.55 -16.29
N PRO A 162 -2.44 -2.08 -17.18
CA PRO A 162 -3.87 -2.38 -17.12
C PRO A 162 -4.17 -3.88 -17.02
N ALA A 163 -3.27 -4.74 -17.47
CA ALA A 163 -3.41 -6.18 -17.37
C ALA A 163 -3.38 -6.69 -15.93
N GLU A 164 -2.82 -5.95 -15.00
CA GLU A 164 -2.85 -6.25 -13.56
C GLU A 164 -4.10 -5.71 -12.85
N ALA A 165 -4.93 -4.91 -13.54
CA ALA A 165 -6.18 -4.40 -13.00
C ALA A 165 -7.17 -5.55 -12.74
N GLY A 166 -7.73 -5.62 -11.53
CA GLY A 166 -8.71 -6.65 -11.14
C GLY A 166 -8.16 -8.07 -11.03
N ARG A 167 -6.85 -8.29 -11.10
CA ARG A 167 -6.23 -9.59 -10.96
C ARG A 167 -6.39 -10.16 -9.55
N ASN A 168 -6.35 -11.49 -9.47
CA ASN A 168 -6.42 -12.20 -8.20
C ASN A 168 -5.24 -11.85 -7.28
N LEU A 169 -5.54 -11.34 -6.07
CA LEU A 169 -4.55 -10.97 -5.07
C LEU A 169 -3.88 -12.17 -4.38
N LYS A 170 -4.37 -13.39 -4.57
CA LYS A 170 -3.86 -14.59 -3.88
C LYS A 170 -2.59 -15.18 -4.50
N ILE A 171 -2.22 -14.74 -5.69
CA ILE A 171 -1.13 -15.34 -6.45
C ILE A 171 -0.03 -14.31 -6.70
N ASN A 172 1.15 -14.51 -6.13
CA ASN A 172 2.36 -13.79 -6.52
C ASN A 172 2.97 -14.46 -7.75
N SER A 173 3.51 -13.67 -8.68
CA SER A 173 4.15 -14.20 -9.87
C SER A 173 5.57 -14.69 -9.60
N ASN A 174 6.02 -15.69 -10.36
CA ASN A 174 7.40 -16.16 -10.30
C ASN A 174 8.38 -15.04 -10.70
N GLU A 175 8.03 -14.22 -11.70
CA GLU A 175 8.81 -13.08 -12.16
C GLU A 175 9.04 -12.08 -11.03
N PHE A 176 8.04 -11.81 -10.21
CA PHE A 176 8.20 -10.95 -9.03
C PHE A 176 9.22 -11.55 -8.06
N MET A 177 9.11 -12.84 -7.73
CA MET A 177 10.03 -13.50 -6.80
C MET A 177 11.46 -13.52 -7.32
N GLU A 178 11.65 -13.78 -8.61
CA GLU A 178 12.98 -13.76 -9.25
C GLU A 178 13.60 -12.36 -9.17
N ILE A 179 12.85 -11.34 -9.55
CA ILE A 179 13.34 -9.96 -9.61
C ILE A 179 13.70 -9.44 -8.21
N VAL A 180 12.82 -9.62 -7.23
CA VAL A 180 13.14 -9.17 -5.87
C VAL A 180 14.32 -9.93 -5.28
N SER A 181 14.44 -11.23 -5.56
CA SER A 181 15.60 -12.02 -5.12
C SER A 181 16.89 -11.51 -5.76
N GLU A 182 16.89 -11.28 -7.07
CA GLU A 182 18.06 -10.76 -7.81
C GLU A 182 18.49 -9.39 -7.27
N VAL A 183 17.53 -8.46 -7.18
CA VAL A 183 17.82 -7.08 -6.78
C VAL A 183 18.28 -7.02 -5.33
N PHE A 184 17.56 -7.63 -4.41
CA PHE A 184 17.89 -7.60 -2.99
C PHE A 184 19.21 -8.33 -2.68
N THR A 185 19.47 -9.46 -3.32
CA THR A 185 20.74 -10.17 -3.18
C THR A 185 21.91 -9.32 -3.74
N SER A 186 21.66 -8.55 -4.80
CA SER A 186 22.69 -7.62 -5.30
C SER A 186 23.00 -6.49 -4.31
N TRP A 187 22.01 -6.01 -3.56
CA TRP A 187 22.20 -4.99 -2.53
C TRP A 187 22.83 -5.55 -1.25
N LEU A 188 22.35 -6.72 -0.83
CA LEU A 188 22.68 -7.38 0.42
C LEU A 188 22.92 -8.87 0.12
N PRO A 189 24.18 -9.26 -0.18
CA PRO A 189 24.51 -10.64 -0.56
C PRO A 189 24.08 -11.69 0.48
N GLU A 190 24.00 -11.31 1.75
CA GLU A 190 23.55 -12.16 2.84
C GLU A 190 22.08 -12.62 2.67
N LEU A 191 21.29 -11.90 1.88
CA LEU A 191 19.90 -12.29 1.58
C LEU A 191 19.80 -13.50 0.67
N SER A 192 20.88 -13.93 0.03
CA SER A 192 20.89 -15.13 -0.83
C SER A 192 20.42 -16.40 -0.10
N THR A 193 20.56 -16.45 1.21
CA THR A 193 20.18 -17.58 2.06
C THR A 193 18.92 -17.34 2.89
N ALA A 194 18.36 -16.12 2.85
CA ALA A 194 17.29 -15.71 3.76
C ALA A 194 15.96 -16.43 3.50
N GLY A 195 15.61 -16.62 2.24
CA GLY A 195 14.31 -17.11 1.82
C GLY A 195 13.15 -16.18 2.23
N PHE A 196 11.99 -16.40 1.65
CA PHE A 196 10.78 -15.69 1.99
C PHE A 196 10.05 -16.35 3.17
N GLN A 197 9.55 -15.54 4.08
CA GLN A 197 8.63 -15.99 5.12
C GLN A 197 7.19 -15.88 4.63
N SER A 198 6.85 -14.79 3.94
CA SER A 198 5.51 -14.53 3.44
C SER A 198 5.56 -13.68 2.18
N LEU A 199 4.57 -13.89 1.34
CA LEU A 199 4.32 -13.16 0.09
C LEU A 199 2.85 -12.78 0.08
N TRP A 200 2.55 -11.56 -0.37
CA TRP A 200 1.16 -11.09 -0.52
C TRP A 200 1.06 -10.05 -1.62
N SER A 201 -0.15 -9.70 -1.98
CA SER A 201 -0.41 -8.61 -2.92
C SER A 201 -1.59 -7.77 -2.47
N GLY A 202 -1.63 -6.55 -2.98
CA GLY A 202 -2.68 -5.58 -2.71
C GLY A 202 -2.90 -4.68 -3.92
N TYR A 203 -4.02 -3.98 -3.97
CA TYR A 203 -4.27 -3.00 -5.01
C TYR A 203 -3.77 -1.61 -4.65
N TYR A 204 -3.03 -1.00 -5.56
CA TYR A 204 -2.89 0.45 -5.63
C TYR A 204 -3.94 0.98 -6.57
N THR A 205 -4.54 2.10 -6.23
CA THR A 205 -5.52 2.75 -7.09
C THR A 205 -4.81 3.75 -8.01
N GLU A 206 -4.88 3.49 -9.30
CA GLU A 206 -4.20 4.22 -10.36
C GLU A 206 -5.25 4.89 -11.30
N PRO A 207 -4.88 5.75 -12.28
CA PRO A 207 -3.52 6.21 -12.59
C PRO A 207 -3.15 7.49 -11.85
N ARG A 208 -4.10 8.18 -11.26
CA ARG A 208 -3.93 9.50 -10.61
C ARG A 208 -4.78 9.63 -9.37
N MET A 209 -4.39 10.55 -8.49
CA MET A 209 -5.24 10.94 -7.37
C MET A 209 -6.50 11.64 -7.89
N TYR A 210 -7.63 11.27 -7.30
CA TYR A 210 -8.92 11.90 -7.47
C TYR A 210 -9.45 12.27 -6.09
N ILE A 211 -9.34 13.54 -5.75
CA ILE A 211 -9.75 14.08 -4.47
C ILE A 211 -10.81 15.13 -4.73
N ASP A 212 -12.01 14.85 -4.28
CA ASP A 212 -13.17 15.72 -4.41
C ASP A 212 -13.90 15.76 -3.07
N PRO A 213 -13.53 16.69 -2.17
CA PRO A 213 -14.14 16.81 -0.85
C PRO A 213 -15.63 17.14 -0.92
N ASP A 214 -16.07 17.91 -1.93
CA ASP A 214 -17.46 18.32 -2.08
C ASP A 214 -18.41 17.14 -2.33
N HIS A 215 -17.89 16.08 -2.92
CA HIS A 215 -18.61 14.83 -3.16
C HIS A 215 -18.12 13.67 -2.28
N GLY A 216 -17.23 13.93 -1.33
CA GLY A 216 -16.69 12.92 -0.42
C GLY A 216 -15.83 11.85 -1.11
N LEU A 217 -15.14 12.17 -2.20
CA LEU A 217 -14.35 11.19 -2.96
C LEU A 217 -12.86 11.33 -2.68
N PHE A 218 -12.25 10.24 -2.19
CA PHE A 218 -10.82 10.15 -1.87
C PHE A 218 -10.23 8.88 -2.49
N LEU A 219 -9.96 8.92 -3.78
CA LEU A 219 -9.55 7.78 -4.60
C LEU A 219 -8.20 8.02 -5.28
N GLY A 220 -7.61 6.98 -5.85
CA GLY A 220 -6.40 7.09 -6.67
C GLY A 220 -5.16 7.48 -5.88
N LEU A 221 -5.01 7.05 -4.61
CA LEU A 221 -3.90 7.48 -3.76
C LEU A 221 -2.54 6.84 -4.11
N ARG A 222 -2.48 5.93 -5.08
CA ARG A 222 -1.24 5.39 -5.68
C ARG A 222 -0.22 4.88 -4.67
N GLY A 223 -0.68 4.18 -3.61
CA GLY A 223 0.19 3.74 -2.51
C GLY A 223 0.57 4.82 -1.50
N GLN A 224 0.11 6.05 -1.66
CA GLN A 224 0.42 7.17 -0.75
C GLN A 224 -0.66 7.39 0.32
N GLY A 225 -1.70 6.55 0.34
CA GLY A 225 -2.83 6.70 1.26
C GLY A 225 -2.43 6.71 2.73
N PHE A 226 -1.45 5.91 3.11
CA PHE A 226 -0.94 5.87 4.48
C PHE A 226 -0.30 7.20 4.91
N MET A 227 0.44 7.86 4.02
CA MET A 227 1.08 9.15 4.30
C MET A 227 0.10 10.31 4.24
N LEU A 228 -0.85 10.27 3.32
CA LEU A 228 -1.74 11.39 3.00
C LEU A 228 -3.10 11.31 3.70
N GLY A 229 -3.53 10.13 4.16
CA GLY A 229 -4.89 9.92 4.64
C GLY A 229 -5.31 10.88 5.76
N GLN A 230 -4.44 11.12 6.73
CA GLN A 230 -4.74 12.06 7.82
C GLN A 230 -4.84 13.51 7.36
N TYR A 231 -4.03 13.90 6.38
CA TYR A 231 -4.12 15.23 5.79
C TYR A 231 -5.41 15.39 4.98
N LEU A 232 -5.73 14.40 4.17
CA LEU A 232 -6.96 14.40 3.36
C LEU A 232 -8.21 14.43 4.23
N ALA A 233 -8.21 13.73 5.36
CA ALA A 233 -9.32 13.78 6.32
C ALA A 233 -9.56 15.17 6.93
N LYS A 234 -8.58 16.07 6.90
CA LYS A 234 -8.74 17.46 7.35
C LYS A 234 -9.32 18.38 6.28
N LEU A 235 -9.30 17.98 5.02
CA LEU A 235 -9.85 18.75 3.91
C LEU A 235 -11.39 18.63 3.84
N TYR A 236 -11.92 17.63 4.53
CA TYR A 236 -13.33 17.31 4.61
C TYR A 236 -13.94 17.81 5.93
#